data_fca39eb9a177d271cf39ce7755e536b1
#
_entry.id   fca39eb9a177d271cf39ce7755e536b1
#
_cell.length_a   1.000
_cell.length_b   1.000
_cell.length_c   1.000
_cell.angle_alpha   90.00
_cell.angle_beta   90.00
_cell.angle_gamma   90.00
#
_symmetry.space_group_name_H-M   'P 1'
#
loop_
_entity.id
_entity.type
_entity.pdbx_description
1 polymer ?
#
loop_
_entity_poly.entity_id
_entity_poly.type
_entity_poly.pdbx_seq_one_letter_code
_entity_poly.pdbx_strand_id
1 'polypeptide(L)'
;MSSAIFAPADVIAGWTEALQLMSPGDRWKLYIPSKLAYGSRGNVHIGIPGDATIIFDLEMLEILEESMLDKLLDQYQLFIIAGTAMVALYFYFTGGVVSGKTAHACHILMSDKNLCAKLKKDLDTLAAAGLNQQGLLIKFGELAKEHSTCPSSKSGGSLGVIAPGEMVPAFDEVCWSAPIGVVQGPVQTEFGFHLILVTARMSAEEYEAEQKRESSKSK
;
A
#
# COMPACT_ATOMS: atom_id res chain seq x y z
N MET A 1 -6.89 3.52 -43.83
CA MET A 1 -7.26 4.73 -43.06
C MET A 1 -7.04 4.39 -41.59
N SER A 2 -6.39 5.25 -40.84
CA SER A 2 -6.25 5.04 -39.39
C SER A 2 -7.45 5.64 -38.68
N SER A 3 -8.16 4.87 -37.87
CA SER A 3 -9.18 5.37 -36.96
C SER A 3 -8.52 5.86 -35.68
N ALA A 4 -9.09 6.91 -35.06
CA ALA A 4 -8.64 7.44 -33.79
C ALA A 4 -9.85 7.74 -32.89
N ILE A 5 -9.69 7.60 -31.58
CA ILE A 5 -10.71 7.90 -30.58
C ILE A 5 -10.41 9.27 -29.99
N PHE A 6 -11.41 10.12 -29.94
CA PHE A 6 -11.31 11.48 -29.39
C PHE A 6 -12.49 11.75 -28.45
N ALA A 7 -12.23 12.44 -27.35
CA ALA A 7 -13.30 13.10 -26.63
C ALA A 7 -13.60 14.48 -27.27
N PRO A 8 -14.85 14.95 -27.29
CA PRO A 8 -15.19 16.25 -27.87
C PRO A 8 -14.43 17.44 -27.28
N ALA A 9 -13.93 17.32 -26.06
CA ALA A 9 -13.13 18.33 -25.38
C ALA A 9 -11.64 18.35 -25.79
N ASP A 10 -11.15 17.30 -26.43
CA ASP A 10 -9.73 17.13 -26.76
C ASP A 10 -9.39 17.59 -28.19
N VAL A 11 -10.37 18.09 -28.90
CA VAL A 11 -10.23 18.52 -30.31
C VAL A 11 -10.47 20.01 -30.45
N ILE A 12 -10.12 20.55 -31.64
CA ILE A 12 -10.38 21.97 -31.97
C ILE A 12 -11.89 22.27 -31.97
N ALA A 13 -12.25 23.51 -31.61
CA ALA A 13 -13.65 23.93 -31.44
C ALA A 13 -14.54 23.59 -32.67
N GLY A 14 -14.00 23.76 -33.89
CA GLY A 14 -14.75 23.39 -35.10
C GLY A 14 -15.06 21.88 -35.19
N TRP A 15 -14.24 21.00 -34.66
CA TRP A 15 -14.57 19.58 -34.58
C TRP A 15 -15.61 19.33 -33.48
N THR A 16 -15.48 19.98 -32.32
CA THR A 16 -16.46 19.83 -31.24
C THR A 16 -17.87 20.15 -31.72
N GLU A 17 -18.04 21.27 -32.47
CA GLU A 17 -19.33 21.67 -33.05
C GLU A 17 -19.83 20.64 -34.09
N ALA A 18 -18.96 20.18 -34.98
CA ALA A 18 -19.32 19.21 -36.01
C ALA A 18 -19.73 17.85 -35.41
N LEU A 19 -18.92 17.31 -34.45
CA LEU A 19 -19.17 16.02 -33.83
C LEU A 19 -20.50 15.96 -33.07
N GLN A 20 -20.97 17.09 -32.52
CA GLN A 20 -22.29 17.15 -31.86
C GLN A 20 -23.47 17.05 -32.84
N LEU A 21 -23.24 17.31 -34.12
CA LEU A 21 -24.26 17.28 -35.16
C LEU A 21 -24.20 16.01 -36.03
N MET A 22 -23.09 15.30 -35.99
CA MET A 22 -22.87 14.06 -36.74
C MET A 22 -23.50 12.85 -36.06
N SER A 23 -23.90 11.88 -36.86
CA SER A 23 -24.35 10.56 -36.44
C SER A 23 -23.37 9.50 -36.90
N PRO A 24 -23.29 8.33 -36.23
CA PRO A 24 -22.50 7.20 -36.71
C PRO A 24 -22.80 6.86 -38.17
N GLY A 25 -21.76 6.78 -39.01
CA GLY A 25 -21.84 6.56 -40.44
C GLY A 25 -21.80 7.86 -41.29
N ASP A 26 -21.92 9.03 -40.67
CA ASP A 26 -21.79 10.31 -41.40
C ASP A 26 -20.35 10.56 -41.82
N ARG A 27 -20.21 11.09 -43.05
CA ARG A 27 -18.93 11.54 -43.56
C ARG A 27 -19.06 12.96 -44.06
N TRP A 28 -18.38 13.91 -43.41
CA TRP A 28 -18.48 15.34 -43.70
C TRP A 28 -17.13 15.92 -44.10
N LYS A 29 -17.20 16.85 -45.05
CA LYS A 29 -16.06 17.72 -45.39
C LYS A 29 -16.21 19.03 -44.66
N LEU A 30 -15.38 19.24 -43.62
CA LEU A 30 -15.44 20.41 -42.75
C LEU A 30 -14.50 21.50 -43.25
N TYR A 31 -15.00 22.71 -43.37
CA TYR A 31 -14.21 23.90 -43.62
C TYR A 31 -14.18 24.73 -42.35
N ILE A 32 -13.10 24.65 -41.62
CA ILE A 32 -12.99 25.22 -40.27
C ILE A 32 -12.15 26.50 -40.35
N PRO A 33 -12.73 27.67 -40.10
CA PRO A 33 -11.99 28.93 -40.06
C PRO A 33 -10.99 28.94 -38.91
N SER A 34 -9.91 29.71 -39.05
CA SER A 34 -8.81 29.75 -38.07
C SER A 34 -9.28 29.99 -36.63
N LYS A 35 -10.33 30.80 -36.42
CA LYS A 35 -10.88 31.10 -35.08
C LYS A 35 -11.41 29.87 -34.36
N LEU A 36 -11.87 28.85 -35.06
CA LEU A 36 -12.37 27.57 -34.52
C LEU A 36 -11.33 26.47 -34.66
N ALA A 37 -10.11 26.80 -35.08
CA ALA A 37 -8.98 25.92 -35.25
C ALA A 37 -7.76 26.42 -34.44
N TYR A 38 -6.68 26.82 -35.11
CA TYR A 38 -5.42 27.18 -34.45
C TYR A 38 -5.18 28.71 -34.37
N GLY A 39 -6.16 29.51 -34.71
CA GLY A 39 -6.12 30.96 -34.57
C GLY A 39 -5.03 31.66 -35.40
N SER A 40 -4.68 32.87 -34.97
CA SER A 40 -3.63 33.68 -35.63
C SER A 40 -2.21 33.15 -35.39
N ARG A 41 -1.99 32.28 -34.38
CA ARG A 41 -0.67 31.68 -34.13
C ARG A 41 -0.39 30.49 -35.04
N GLY A 42 -1.41 29.78 -35.52
CA GLY A 42 -1.26 28.53 -36.23
C GLY A 42 -0.71 27.40 -35.32
N ASN A 43 -0.17 26.36 -35.93
CA ASN A 43 0.50 25.28 -35.23
C ASN A 43 1.78 24.89 -36.00
N VAL A 44 2.94 25.31 -35.47
CA VAL A 44 4.26 25.12 -36.10
C VAL A 44 4.63 23.66 -36.15
N HIS A 45 4.21 22.86 -35.15
CA HIS A 45 4.57 21.44 -35.06
C HIS A 45 3.99 20.58 -36.18
N ILE A 46 2.83 20.96 -36.69
CA ILE A 46 2.14 20.28 -37.80
C ILE A 46 2.10 21.11 -39.07
N GLY A 47 2.87 22.21 -39.10
CA GLY A 47 3.06 23.05 -40.31
C GLY A 47 1.85 23.86 -40.70
N ILE A 48 0.95 24.21 -39.78
CA ILE A 48 -0.24 25.02 -40.05
C ILE A 48 0.08 26.51 -39.80
N PRO A 49 0.02 27.40 -40.81
CA PRO A 49 0.26 28.82 -40.60
C PRO A 49 -0.87 29.48 -39.82
N GLY A 50 -0.59 30.70 -39.29
CA GLY A 50 -1.60 31.50 -38.65
C GLY A 50 -2.70 31.91 -39.64
N ASP A 51 -3.91 32.11 -39.12
CA ASP A 51 -5.11 32.50 -39.88
C ASP A 51 -5.53 31.55 -41.00
N ALA A 52 -5.00 30.31 -41.01
CA ALA A 52 -5.35 29.32 -42.03
C ALA A 52 -6.74 28.72 -41.77
N THR A 53 -7.55 28.64 -42.83
CA THR A 53 -8.74 27.79 -42.82
C THR A 53 -8.32 26.35 -43.09
N ILE A 54 -8.79 25.42 -42.27
CA ILE A 54 -8.42 24.00 -42.37
C ILE A 54 -9.58 23.22 -42.97
N ILE A 55 -9.25 22.30 -43.86
CA ILE A 55 -10.23 21.40 -44.46
C ILE A 55 -9.98 19.97 -43.94
N PHE A 56 -11.00 19.40 -43.33
CA PHE A 56 -10.98 18.01 -42.89
C PHE A 56 -12.04 17.20 -43.64
N ASP A 57 -11.70 15.95 -43.92
CA ASP A 57 -12.63 14.91 -44.34
C ASP A 57 -12.81 13.99 -43.14
N LEU A 58 -13.93 14.10 -42.46
CA LEU A 58 -14.21 13.42 -41.16
C LEU A 58 -15.34 12.43 -41.34
N GLU A 59 -15.13 11.20 -40.91
CA GLU A 59 -16.12 10.16 -40.88
C GLU A 59 -16.33 9.69 -39.45
N MET A 60 -17.55 9.73 -38.93
CA MET A 60 -17.92 9.23 -37.63
C MET A 60 -18.24 7.74 -37.70
N LEU A 61 -17.40 6.92 -37.15
CA LEU A 61 -17.57 5.46 -37.16
C LEU A 61 -18.57 4.98 -36.10
N GLU A 62 -18.34 5.40 -34.87
CA GLU A 62 -19.19 5.05 -33.72
C GLU A 62 -19.06 6.08 -32.61
N ILE A 63 -20.04 6.11 -31.72
CA ILE A 63 -20.02 6.87 -30.47
C ILE A 63 -19.82 5.87 -29.35
N LEU A 64 -18.69 5.98 -28.65
CA LEU A 64 -18.43 5.17 -27.47
C LEU A 64 -19.05 5.87 -26.26
N GLU A 65 -20.00 5.22 -25.60
CA GLU A 65 -20.50 5.71 -24.31
C GLU A 65 -19.50 5.37 -23.21
N GLU A 66 -19.19 6.34 -22.36
CA GLU A 66 -18.43 6.07 -21.13
C GLU A 66 -19.17 5.02 -20.31
N SER A 67 -18.44 4.01 -19.89
CA SER A 67 -19.01 2.97 -19.03
C SER A 67 -19.50 3.59 -17.72
N MET A 68 -20.55 3.03 -17.13
CA MET A 68 -21.02 3.44 -15.80
C MET A 68 -19.90 3.33 -14.75
N LEU A 69 -18.96 2.41 -14.99
CA LEU A 69 -17.80 2.20 -14.12
C LEU A 69 -16.81 3.37 -14.21
N ASP A 70 -16.58 3.91 -15.41
CA ASP A 70 -15.67 5.05 -15.61
C ASP A 70 -16.23 6.32 -14.96
N LYS A 71 -17.53 6.56 -15.08
CA LYS A 71 -18.22 7.67 -14.39
C LYS A 71 -18.17 7.54 -12.88
N LEU A 72 -18.33 6.31 -12.36
CA LEU A 72 -18.17 6.02 -10.93
C LEU A 72 -16.73 6.25 -10.48
N LEU A 73 -15.72 5.78 -11.21
CA LEU A 73 -14.32 5.97 -10.90
C LEU A 73 -13.94 7.46 -10.86
N ASP A 74 -14.36 8.25 -11.84
CA ASP A 74 -14.14 9.70 -11.86
C ASP A 74 -14.81 10.41 -10.67
N GLN A 75 -16.04 10.03 -10.33
CA GLN A 75 -16.74 10.57 -9.19
C GLN A 75 -16.04 10.23 -7.87
N TYR A 76 -15.50 9.01 -7.72
CA TYR A 76 -14.79 8.57 -6.50
C TYR A 76 -13.32 9.00 -6.46
N GLN A 77 -12.72 9.40 -7.57
CA GLN A 77 -11.32 9.83 -7.61
C GLN A 77 -11.06 11.03 -6.69
N LEU A 78 -11.98 12.00 -6.64
CA LEU A 78 -11.89 13.13 -5.71
C LEU A 78 -11.99 12.69 -4.23
N PHE A 79 -12.83 11.69 -3.92
CA PHE A 79 -12.93 11.14 -2.57
C PHE A 79 -11.68 10.34 -2.17
N ILE A 80 -11.08 9.61 -3.11
CA ILE A 80 -9.81 8.90 -2.90
C ILE A 80 -8.69 9.89 -2.64
N ILE A 81 -8.57 10.95 -3.46
CA ILE A 81 -7.57 12.00 -3.28
C ILE A 81 -7.77 12.74 -1.95
N ALA A 82 -9.03 13.11 -1.62
CA ALA A 82 -9.35 13.75 -0.36
C ALA A 82 -9.08 12.82 0.84
N GLY A 83 -9.41 11.54 0.72
CA GLY A 83 -9.14 10.52 1.73
C GLY A 83 -7.65 10.31 1.97
N THR A 84 -6.85 10.19 0.91
CA THR A 84 -5.39 10.07 1.03
C THR A 84 -4.75 11.34 1.60
N ALA A 85 -5.25 12.52 1.22
CA ALA A 85 -4.81 13.80 1.77
C ALA A 85 -5.16 13.93 3.26
N MET A 86 -6.38 13.50 3.66
CA MET A 86 -6.79 13.47 5.07
C MET A 86 -5.93 12.50 5.89
N VAL A 87 -5.63 11.31 5.36
CA VAL A 87 -4.74 10.35 6.02
C VAL A 87 -3.33 10.92 6.13
N ALA A 88 -2.78 11.51 5.08
CA ALA A 88 -1.48 12.16 5.11
C ALA A 88 -1.45 13.34 6.12
N LEU A 89 -2.51 14.14 6.17
CA LEU A 89 -2.66 15.24 7.11
C LEU A 89 -2.82 14.75 8.55
N TYR A 90 -3.57 13.66 8.76
CA TYR A 90 -3.67 12.99 10.06
C TYR A 90 -2.28 12.51 10.53
N PHE A 91 -1.51 11.84 9.66
CA PHE A 91 -0.13 11.44 9.97
C PHE A 91 0.80 12.65 10.21
N TYR A 92 0.62 13.75 9.49
CA TYR A 92 1.38 14.98 9.68
C TYR A 92 1.05 15.66 11.02
N PHE A 93 -0.24 15.80 11.38
CA PHE A 93 -0.66 16.50 12.61
C PHE A 93 -0.58 15.64 13.87
N THR A 94 -0.78 14.32 13.78
CA THR A 94 -0.66 13.42 14.93
C THR A 94 0.80 13.05 15.21
N GLY A 95 1.74 13.62 14.40
CA GLY A 95 3.11 13.15 14.44
C GLY A 95 3.12 11.66 14.27
N GLY A 96 2.29 11.15 13.34
CA GLY A 96 2.32 9.76 12.90
C GLY A 96 3.76 9.40 12.60
N VAL A 97 4.49 9.35 13.69
CA VAL A 97 5.80 8.82 13.79
C VAL A 97 5.58 7.40 13.31
N VAL A 98 6.00 7.13 12.10
CA VAL A 98 6.73 5.91 11.95
C VAL A 98 7.83 6.08 13.01
N SER A 99 7.50 5.72 14.24
CA SER A 99 8.46 5.60 15.31
C SER A 99 9.41 4.60 14.70
N GLY A 100 10.59 5.04 14.28
CA GLY A 100 11.56 4.17 13.65
C GLY A 100 12.10 3.11 14.63
N LYS A 101 11.32 2.86 15.69
CA LYS A 101 11.48 1.74 16.60
C LYS A 101 10.88 0.52 15.92
N THR A 102 11.66 -0.50 15.81
CA THR A 102 11.21 -1.82 15.34
C THR A 102 11.56 -2.88 16.37
N ALA A 103 10.77 -3.95 16.41
CA ALA A 103 11.06 -5.11 17.24
C ALA A 103 10.93 -6.37 16.38
N HIS A 104 11.77 -7.36 16.69
CA HIS A 104 11.61 -8.71 16.18
C HIS A 104 10.99 -9.56 17.29
N ALA A 105 9.86 -10.16 17.01
CA ALA A 105 9.16 -11.00 17.98
C ALA A 105 8.71 -12.33 17.36
N CYS A 106 8.68 -13.32 18.21
CA CYS A 106 8.05 -14.61 17.96
C CYS A 106 6.91 -14.79 18.93
N HIS A 107 5.84 -15.50 18.54
CA HIS A 107 4.74 -15.81 19.42
C HIS A 107 4.18 -17.22 19.23
N ILE A 108 3.52 -17.69 20.26
CA ILE A 108 2.71 -18.92 20.25
C ILE A 108 1.30 -18.53 20.69
N LEU A 109 0.31 -18.71 19.81
CA LEU A 109 -1.10 -18.45 20.11
C LEU A 109 -1.82 -19.76 20.41
N MET A 110 -2.54 -19.81 21.50
CA MET A 110 -3.35 -20.97 21.88
C MET A 110 -4.61 -20.57 22.64
N SER A 111 -5.62 -21.44 22.64
CA SER A 111 -6.87 -21.21 23.37
C SER A 111 -6.79 -21.64 24.83
N ASP A 112 -5.90 -22.59 25.18
CA ASP A 112 -5.77 -23.14 26.53
C ASP A 112 -4.75 -22.35 27.35
N LYS A 113 -5.25 -21.62 28.37
CA LYS A 113 -4.44 -20.86 29.32
C LYS A 113 -3.48 -21.73 30.11
N ASN A 114 -3.94 -22.92 30.53
CA ASN A 114 -3.15 -23.80 31.39
C ASN A 114 -1.96 -24.41 30.62
N LEU A 115 -2.20 -24.82 29.37
CA LEU A 115 -1.14 -25.25 28.46
C LEU A 115 -0.15 -24.13 28.21
N CYS A 116 -0.65 -22.89 27.93
CA CYS A 116 0.19 -21.71 27.73
C CYS A 116 1.12 -21.46 28.97
N ALA A 117 0.56 -21.49 30.17
CA ALA A 117 1.33 -21.31 31.40
C ALA A 117 2.34 -22.43 31.64
N LYS A 118 1.99 -23.68 31.31
CA LYS A 118 2.90 -24.84 31.40
C LYS A 118 4.09 -24.68 30.47
N LEU A 119 3.84 -24.38 29.19
CA LEU A 119 4.89 -24.19 28.20
C LEU A 119 5.82 -23.02 28.58
N LYS A 120 5.25 -21.93 29.13
CA LYS A 120 6.08 -20.85 29.69
C LYS A 120 7.02 -21.32 30.75
N LYS A 121 6.49 -22.05 31.76
CA LYS A 121 7.29 -22.60 32.86
C LYS A 121 8.41 -23.51 32.36
N ASP A 122 8.13 -24.36 31.37
CA ASP A 122 9.11 -25.26 30.77
C ASP A 122 10.23 -24.46 30.08
N LEU A 123 9.89 -23.41 29.33
CA LEU A 123 10.86 -22.52 28.69
C LEU A 123 11.69 -21.72 29.71
N ASP A 124 11.06 -21.19 30.77
CA ASP A 124 11.76 -20.51 31.86
C ASP A 124 12.74 -21.45 32.56
N THR A 125 12.36 -22.71 32.77
CA THR A 125 13.23 -23.72 33.39
C THR A 125 14.45 -24.02 32.51
N LEU A 126 14.27 -24.13 31.21
CA LEU A 126 15.36 -24.35 30.27
C LEU A 126 16.31 -23.12 30.21
N ALA A 127 15.76 -21.93 30.24
CA ALA A 127 16.56 -20.70 30.31
C ALA A 127 17.37 -20.62 31.60
N ALA A 128 16.77 -20.96 32.74
CA ALA A 128 17.45 -21.02 34.07
C ALA A 128 18.52 -22.11 34.12
N ALA A 129 18.34 -23.19 33.35
CA ALA A 129 19.34 -24.28 33.25
C ALA A 129 20.54 -23.91 32.34
N GLY A 130 20.62 -22.68 31.86
CA GLY A 130 21.73 -22.18 31.05
C GLY A 130 21.56 -22.30 29.54
N LEU A 131 20.33 -22.55 29.06
CA LEU A 131 20.06 -22.53 27.63
C LEU A 131 20.29 -21.11 27.09
N ASN A 132 21.18 -20.95 26.12
CA ASN A 132 21.47 -19.66 25.52
C ASN A 132 20.28 -19.13 24.67
N GLN A 133 20.33 -17.88 24.31
CA GLN A 133 19.22 -17.20 23.57
C GLN A 133 18.89 -17.90 22.26
N GLN A 134 19.89 -18.39 21.53
CA GLN A 134 19.69 -19.12 20.28
C GLN A 134 18.98 -20.46 20.50
N GLY A 135 19.40 -21.23 21.54
CA GLY A 135 18.73 -22.46 21.91
C GLY A 135 17.29 -22.25 22.38
N LEU A 136 17.04 -21.17 23.14
CA LEU A 136 15.69 -20.79 23.57
C LEU A 136 14.80 -20.46 22.35
N LEU A 137 15.32 -19.72 21.37
CA LEU A 137 14.61 -19.39 20.13
C LEU A 137 14.26 -20.65 19.31
N ILE A 138 15.19 -21.59 19.20
CA ILE A 138 14.96 -22.86 18.50
C ILE A 138 13.84 -23.64 19.23
N LYS A 139 13.94 -23.78 20.56
CA LYS A 139 12.95 -24.49 21.35
C LYS A 139 11.58 -23.85 21.32
N PHE A 140 11.54 -22.53 21.40
CA PHE A 140 10.30 -21.74 21.21
C PHE A 140 9.68 -21.99 19.83
N GLY A 141 10.48 -22.02 18.77
CA GLY A 141 10.03 -22.30 17.42
C GLY A 141 9.48 -23.72 17.22
N GLU A 142 10.06 -24.73 17.90
CA GLU A 142 9.51 -26.11 17.92
C GLU A 142 8.12 -26.13 18.55
N LEU A 143 7.97 -25.50 19.73
CA LEU A 143 6.70 -25.41 20.43
C LEU A 143 5.66 -24.60 19.67
N ALA A 144 6.10 -23.56 18.95
CA ALA A 144 5.22 -22.79 18.07
C ALA A 144 4.65 -23.65 16.93
N LYS A 145 5.46 -24.50 16.32
CA LYS A 145 5.02 -25.42 15.24
C LYS A 145 4.03 -26.47 15.77
N GLU A 146 4.22 -26.92 17.01
CA GLU A 146 3.40 -27.96 17.61
C GLU A 146 2.08 -27.45 18.20
N HIS A 147 2.09 -26.28 18.83
CA HIS A 147 0.97 -25.82 19.66
C HIS A 147 0.30 -24.55 19.18
N SER A 148 0.94 -23.74 18.31
CA SER A 148 0.36 -22.45 17.90
C SER A 148 -0.73 -22.62 16.85
N THR A 149 -1.86 -21.97 17.08
CA THR A 149 -2.97 -21.89 16.12
C THR A 149 -2.78 -20.77 15.09
N CYS A 150 -1.75 -19.91 15.28
CA CYS A 150 -1.44 -18.83 14.32
C CYS A 150 -0.72 -19.37 13.08
N PRO A 151 -0.99 -18.82 11.87
CA PRO A 151 -0.26 -19.17 10.65
C PRO A 151 1.26 -19.02 10.74
N SER A 152 1.76 -18.12 11.60
CA SER A 152 3.20 -17.93 11.88
C SER A 152 3.87 -19.18 12.48
N SER A 153 3.10 -20.16 12.98
CA SER A 153 3.60 -21.44 13.45
C SER A 153 4.51 -22.14 12.45
N LYS A 154 4.20 -22.02 11.14
CA LYS A 154 5.02 -22.59 10.04
C LYS A 154 6.44 -22.04 10.02
N SER A 155 6.61 -20.79 10.46
CA SER A 155 7.89 -20.09 10.57
C SER A 155 8.41 -20.04 12.03
N GLY A 156 8.05 -21.05 12.86
CA GLY A 156 8.47 -21.09 14.26
C GLY A 156 7.91 -19.97 15.12
N GLY A 157 6.72 -19.45 14.77
CA GLY A 157 6.07 -18.36 15.48
C GLY A 157 6.61 -16.96 15.14
N SER A 158 7.56 -16.83 14.23
CA SER A 158 8.14 -15.53 13.86
C SER A 158 7.11 -14.62 13.21
N LEU A 159 7.04 -13.38 13.71
CA LEU A 159 6.22 -12.29 13.16
C LEU A 159 7.04 -11.35 12.25
N GLY A 160 8.37 -11.58 12.17
CA GLY A 160 9.26 -10.66 11.47
C GLY A 160 9.49 -9.37 12.24
N VAL A 161 9.66 -8.29 11.49
CA VAL A 161 9.80 -6.92 12.02
C VAL A 161 8.42 -6.35 12.26
N ILE A 162 8.20 -5.82 13.45
CA ILE A 162 6.95 -5.16 13.86
C ILE A 162 7.23 -3.73 14.31
N ALA A 163 6.29 -2.82 14.02
CA ALA A 163 6.31 -1.45 14.48
C ALA A 163 5.30 -1.21 15.61
N PRO A 164 5.46 -0.15 16.43
CA PRO A 164 4.49 0.19 17.47
C PRO A 164 3.08 0.40 16.91
N GLY A 165 2.09 -0.22 17.55
CA GLY A 165 0.68 -0.11 17.17
C GLY A 165 0.23 -1.08 16.07
N GLU A 166 1.10 -1.93 15.53
CA GLU A 166 0.72 -2.97 14.56
C GLU A 166 0.03 -4.16 15.21
N MET A 167 0.28 -4.38 16.50
CA MET A 167 -0.29 -5.49 17.25
C MET A 167 -1.42 -5.03 18.18
N VAL A 168 -2.27 -5.97 18.61
CA VAL A 168 -3.29 -5.67 19.63
C VAL A 168 -2.66 -5.10 20.90
N PRO A 169 -3.31 -4.17 21.61
CA PRO A 169 -2.68 -3.37 22.67
C PRO A 169 -1.92 -4.19 23.73
N ALA A 170 -2.50 -5.28 24.23
CA ALA A 170 -1.86 -6.13 25.25
C ALA A 170 -0.60 -6.84 24.74
N PHE A 171 -0.56 -7.17 23.44
CA PHE A 171 0.60 -7.77 22.80
C PHE A 171 1.67 -6.69 22.52
N ASP A 172 1.24 -5.55 22.01
CA ASP A 172 2.12 -4.42 21.68
C ASP A 172 2.85 -3.92 22.94
N GLU A 173 2.16 -3.73 24.05
CA GLU A 173 2.76 -3.37 25.34
C GLU A 173 3.91 -4.29 25.71
N VAL A 174 3.73 -5.60 25.59
CA VAL A 174 4.78 -6.58 25.87
C VAL A 174 5.95 -6.46 24.90
N CYS A 175 5.68 -6.24 23.62
CA CYS A 175 6.74 -6.07 22.62
C CYS A 175 7.66 -4.90 22.95
N TRP A 176 7.16 -3.84 23.59
CA TRP A 176 7.94 -2.63 23.87
C TRP A 176 8.48 -2.55 25.30
N SER A 177 7.86 -3.22 26.28
CA SER A 177 8.27 -3.16 27.70
C SER A 177 9.10 -4.37 28.15
N ALA A 178 8.86 -5.57 27.60
CA ALA A 178 9.49 -6.79 28.08
C ALA A 178 11.01 -6.85 27.82
N PRO A 179 11.79 -7.53 28.65
CA PRO A 179 13.20 -7.79 28.38
C PRO A 179 13.39 -8.63 27.11
N ILE A 180 14.43 -8.30 26.32
CA ILE A 180 14.81 -9.07 25.13
C ILE A 180 15.33 -10.46 25.56
N GLY A 181 14.94 -11.51 24.84
CA GLY A 181 15.38 -12.88 25.10
C GLY A 181 14.65 -13.58 26.26
N VAL A 182 13.60 -12.95 26.80
CA VAL A 182 12.80 -13.54 27.91
C VAL A 182 11.37 -13.79 27.40
N VAL A 183 10.89 -15.02 27.57
CA VAL A 183 9.53 -15.39 27.21
C VAL A 183 8.53 -14.73 28.15
N GLN A 184 7.55 -14.04 27.58
CA GLN A 184 6.47 -13.38 28.30
C GLN A 184 5.14 -14.11 28.09
N GLY A 185 4.28 -14.06 29.09
CA GLY A 185 2.93 -14.63 29.01
C GLY A 185 2.56 -15.52 30.23
N PRO A 186 1.37 -16.08 30.20
CA PRO A 186 0.30 -15.96 29.19
C PRO A 186 -0.24 -14.53 29.06
N VAL A 187 -0.16 -13.94 27.87
CA VAL A 187 -0.78 -12.66 27.56
C VAL A 187 -2.15 -12.91 26.92
N GLN A 188 -3.20 -12.39 27.51
CA GLN A 188 -4.56 -12.58 27.03
C GLN A 188 -4.91 -11.50 26.01
N THR A 189 -5.45 -11.91 24.86
CA THR A 189 -6.01 -11.05 23.83
C THR A 189 -7.39 -11.57 23.38
N GLU A 190 -8.05 -10.90 22.49
CA GLU A 190 -9.28 -11.39 21.85
C GLU A 190 -9.09 -12.67 21.03
N PHE A 191 -7.87 -12.97 20.59
CA PHE A 191 -7.53 -14.19 19.84
C PHE A 191 -7.21 -15.40 20.71
N GLY A 192 -6.95 -15.19 22.01
CA GLY A 192 -6.56 -16.24 22.93
C GLY A 192 -5.40 -15.85 23.85
N PHE A 193 -4.59 -16.83 24.21
CA PHE A 193 -3.43 -16.66 25.08
C PHE A 193 -2.15 -16.76 24.27
N HIS A 194 -1.24 -15.80 24.48
CA HIS A 194 0.02 -15.73 23.77
C HIS A 194 1.20 -15.96 24.71
N LEU A 195 2.20 -16.72 24.22
CA LEU A 195 3.57 -16.59 24.66
C LEU A 195 4.30 -15.71 23.66
N ILE A 196 5.08 -14.74 24.15
CA ILE A 196 5.77 -13.76 23.32
C ILE A 196 7.26 -13.78 23.68
N LEU A 197 8.11 -13.87 22.67
CA LEU A 197 9.57 -13.77 22.79
C LEU A 197 10.06 -12.64 21.90
N VAL A 198 10.48 -11.54 22.51
CA VAL A 198 11.13 -10.45 21.79
C VAL A 198 12.61 -10.79 21.62
N THR A 199 13.08 -10.89 20.40
CA THR A 199 14.46 -11.30 20.09
C THR A 199 15.38 -10.11 19.84
N ALA A 200 14.85 -8.99 19.34
CA ALA A 200 15.59 -7.76 19.13
C ALA A 200 14.65 -6.54 19.17
N ARG A 201 15.21 -5.38 19.48
CA ARG A 201 14.60 -4.08 19.27
C ARG A 201 15.65 -3.15 18.67
N MET A 202 15.24 -2.33 17.75
CA MET A 202 16.06 -1.30 17.14
C MET A 202 15.41 0.08 17.37
N SER A 203 16.23 1.07 17.65
CA SER A 203 15.79 2.47 17.60
C SER A 203 15.61 2.94 16.16
N ALA A 204 14.97 4.10 15.98
CA ALA A 204 14.84 4.74 14.67
C ALA A 204 16.20 4.92 13.99
N GLU A 205 17.17 5.39 14.76
CA GLU A 205 18.52 5.71 14.29
C GLU A 205 19.29 4.45 13.86
N GLU A 206 19.16 3.37 14.62
CA GLU A 206 19.77 2.07 14.30
C GLU A 206 19.15 1.44 13.06
N TYR A 207 17.83 1.51 12.90
CA TYR A 207 17.12 1.02 11.74
C TYR A 207 17.52 1.77 10.46
N GLU A 208 17.56 3.11 10.51
CA GLU A 208 18.04 3.91 9.38
C GLU A 208 19.50 3.65 9.02
N ALA A 209 20.35 3.45 10.03
CA ALA A 209 21.74 3.13 9.81
C ALA A 209 21.94 1.76 9.13
N GLU A 210 21.11 0.78 9.49
CA GLU A 210 21.14 -0.56 8.89
C GLU A 210 20.62 -0.55 7.45
N GLN A 211 19.53 0.15 7.18
CA GLN A 211 19.01 0.36 5.83
C GLN A 211 20.04 1.03 4.91
N LYS A 212 20.77 2.03 5.41
CA LYS A 212 21.86 2.67 4.65
C LYS A 212 23.02 1.71 4.36
N ARG A 213 23.35 0.82 5.30
CA ARG A 213 24.39 -0.20 5.12
C ARG A 213 24.00 -1.27 4.08
N GLU A 214 22.75 -1.71 4.11
CA GLU A 214 22.23 -2.69 3.14
C GLU A 214 22.17 -2.11 1.73
N SER A 215 21.68 -0.88 1.59
CA SER A 215 21.62 -0.19 0.29
C SER A 215 23.00 0.07 -0.31
N SER A 216 24.05 0.19 0.53
CA SER A 216 25.43 0.35 0.09
C SER A 216 26.11 -0.97 -0.34
N LYS A 217 25.59 -2.12 0.10
CA LYS A 217 26.12 -3.45 -0.28
C LYS A 217 25.51 -4.00 -1.57
N SER A 218 24.41 -3.40 -2.04
CA SER A 218 23.72 -3.82 -3.27
C SER A 218 24.16 -3.05 -4.53
N LYS A 219 25.14 -2.17 -4.40
CA LYS A 219 25.84 -1.47 -5.50
C LYS A 219 27.22 -2.07 -5.73
#